data_d3adbc621efcfa63015a68658632b0ea
#
_entry.id   d3adbc621efcfa63015a68658632b0ea
#
_cell.length_a   1.000
_cell.length_b   1.000
_cell.length_c   1.000
_cell.angle_alpha   90.00
_cell.angle_beta   90.00
_cell.angle_gamma   90.00
#
_symmetry.space_group_name_H-M   'P 1'
#
loop_
_entity.id
_entity.type
_entity.pdbx_description
1 polymer ?
#
loop_
_entity_poly.entity_id
_entity_poly.type
_entity_poly.pdbx_seq_one_letter_code
_entity_poly.pdbx_strand_id
1 'polypeptide(L)'
;MNKYFVHQSSYIDDNTSIGEGTKIWHFCHILSGTKIGNNCVIGQNVMIGPDVIIGNNCKIQNNVSIYKGVILEDDVFCGPSCVFTNVINPRAFI
;
A
#
# COMPACT_ATOMS: atom_id res chain seq x y z
N MET A 1 16.07 -14.24 2.30
CA MET A 1 15.30 -14.09 3.54
C MET A 1 14.44 -12.84 3.46
N ASN A 2 13.17 -12.98 3.75
CA ASN A 2 12.27 -11.83 3.72
C ASN A 2 12.51 -10.95 4.95
N LYS A 3 12.60 -9.66 4.71
CA LYS A 3 12.78 -8.68 5.79
C LYS A 3 11.49 -7.92 6.07
N TYR A 4 10.41 -8.39 5.54
CA TYR A 4 9.09 -7.85 5.77
C TYR A 4 8.15 -8.97 6.18
N PHE A 5 6.99 -8.60 6.71
CA PHE A 5 5.99 -9.56 7.15
C PHE A 5 4.73 -9.45 6.29
N VAL A 6 4.23 -10.58 5.83
CA VAL A 6 2.93 -10.66 5.16
C VAL A 6 2.13 -11.77 5.83
N HIS A 7 0.97 -11.42 6.37
CA HIS A 7 0.11 -12.42 6.97
C HIS A 7 -0.36 -13.43 5.91
N GLN A 8 -0.49 -14.67 6.30
CA GLN A 8 -0.78 -15.75 5.36
C GLN A 8 -2.11 -15.59 4.62
N SER A 9 -3.03 -14.80 5.16
CA SER A 9 -4.32 -14.55 4.49
C SER A 9 -4.22 -13.52 3.37
N SER A 10 -3.11 -12.81 3.27
CA SER A 10 -2.94 -11.76 2.27
C SER A 10 -2.30 -12.31 1.02
N TYR A 11 -2.65 -11.71 -0.11
CA TYR A 11 -2.15 -12.14 -1.40
C TYR A 11 -1.29 -11.06 -2.04
N ILE A 12 -0.09 -11.45 -2.44
CA ILE A 12 0.86 -10.54 -3.08
C ILE A 12 1.07 -11.03 -4.51
N ASP A 13 0.67 -10.22 -5.48
CA ASP A 13 0.87 -10.56 -6.89
C ASP A 13 2.35 -10.55 -7.23
N ASP A 14 2.70 -11.20 -8.34
CA ASP A 14 4.05 -11.13 -8.87
C ASP A 14 4.41 -9.69 -9.24
N ASN A 15 5.69 -9.41 -9.34
CA ASN A 15 6.23 -8.09 -9.71
C ASN A 15 5.85 -7.00 -8.71
N THR A 16 5.77 -7.34 -7.45
CA THR A 16 5.63 -6.37 -6.38
C THR A 16 6.95 -6.26 -5.63
N SER A 17 7.15 -5.13 -4.99
CA SER A 17 8.33 -4.88 -4.19
C SER A 17 7.89 -4.39 -2.82
N ILE A 18 8.41 -5.01 -1.76
CA ILE A 18 8.05 -4.66 -0.39
C ILE A 18 9.34 -4.45 0.39
N GLY A 19 9.46 -3.28 1.00
CA GLY A 19 10.67 -2.91 1.69
C GLY A 19 10.81 -3.54 3.07
N GLU A 20 11.99 -3.35 3.63
CA GLU A 20 12.36 -3.92 4.92
C GLU A 20 11.49 -3.32 6.04
N GLY A 21 11.07 -4.16 6.98
CA GLY A 21 10.30 -3.72 8.13
C GLY A 21 8.83 -3.46 7.88
N THR A 22 8.39 -3.58 6.63
CA THR A 22 6.97 -3.38 6.30
C THR A 22 6.16 -4.58 6.76
N LYS A 23 4.96 -4.32 7.27
CA LYS A 23 4.06 -5.35 7.76
C LYS A 23 2.73 -5.24 7.04
N ILE A 24 2.29 -6.35 6.47
CA ILE A 24 1.00 -6.44 5.78
C ILE A 24 0.15 -7.45 6.54
N TRP A 25 -0.98 -6.98 7.05
CA TRP A 25 -1.80 -7.78 7.94
C TRP A 25 -2.83 -8.61 7.17
N HIS A 26 -4.03 -8.76 7.70
CA HIS A 26 -4.98 -9.78 7.22
C HIS A 26 -5.74 -9.34 5.96
N PHE A 27 -5.96 -10.28 5.06
CA PHE A 27 -6.89 -10.14 3.94
C PHE A 27 -6.58 -8.97 3.02
N CYS A 28 -5.30 -8.70 2.81
CA CYS A 28 -4.86 -7.67 1.89
C CYS A 28 -4.56 -8.26 0.53
N HIS A 29 -4.70 -7.45 -0.51
CA HIS A 29 -4.28 -7.84 -1.84
C HIS A 29 -3.40 -6.72 -2.41
N ILE A 30 -2.14 -7.05 -2.64
CA ILE A 30 -1.18 -6.12 -3.24
C ILE A 30 -1.01 -6.53 -4.69
N LEU A 31 -1.45 -5.67 -5.59
CA LEU A 31 -1.50 -6.00 -7.01
C LEU A 31 -0.18 -5.70 -7.71
N SER A 32 -0.02 -6.35 -8.85
CA SER A 32 1.19 -6.35 -9.66
C SER A 32 1.71 -4.93 -9.94
N GLY A 33 3.02 -4.78 -9.95
CA GLY A 33 3.68 -3.51 -10.25
C GLY A 33 3.76 -2.54 -9.08
N THR A 34 3.14 -2.86 -7.97
CA THR A 34 3.14 -2.00 -6.78
C THR A 34 4.48 -2.08 -6.07
N LYS A 35 4.95 -0.93 -5.58
CA LYS A 35 6.19 -0.83 -4.82
C LYS A 35 5.88 -0.19 -3.49
N ILE A 36 6.19 -0.89 -2.41
CA ILE A 36 5.97 -0.42 -1.05
C ILE A 36 7.33 -0.25 -0.39
N GLY A 37 7.55 0.91 0.22
CA GLY A 37 8.82 1.22 0.85
C GLY A 37 9.04 0.50 2.16
N ASN A 38 9.98 1.03 2.96
CA ASN A 38 10.38 0.43 4.22
C ASN A 38 9.49 0.88 5.37
N ASN A 39 9.36 0.02 6.36
CA ASN A 39 8.71 0.35 7.64
C ASN A 39 7.28 0.84 7.51
N CYS A 40 6.58 0.35 6.50
CA CYS A 40 5.16 0.65 6.32
C CYS A 40 4.32 -0.33 7.13
N VAL A 41 3.12 0.10 7.50
CA VAL A 41 2.15 -0.78 8.14
C VAL A 41 0.88 -0.75 7.30
N ILE A 42 0.53 -1.90 6.77
CA ILE A 42 -0.68 -2.06 5.96
C ILE A 42 -1.66 -2.84 6.82
N GLY A 43 -2.78 -2.22 7.15
CA GLY A 43 -3.75 -2.82 8.03
C GLY A 43 -4.53 -3.94 7.37
N GLN A 44 -5.74 -4.16 7.85
CA GLN A 44 -6.55 -5.29 7.43
C GLN A 44 -7.47 -4.91 6.27
N ASN A 45 -7.67 -5.84 5.34
CA ASN A 45 -8.61 -5.68 4.23
C ASN A 45 -8.28 -4.45 3.37
N VAL A 46 -7.01 -4.35 2.99
CA VAL A 46 -6.49 -3.25 2.17
C VAL A 46 -6.20 -3.79 0.78
N MET A 47 -6.58 -3.02 -0.25
CA MET A 47 -6.25 -3.34 -1.63
C MET A 47 -5.36 -2.24 -2.19
N ILE A 48 -4.24 -2.60 -2.77
CA ILE A 48 -3.28 -1.63 -3.30
C ILE A 48 -2.85 -2.02 -4.70
N GLY A 49 -3.00 -1.10 -5.63
CA GLY A 49 -2.50 -1.27 -6.97
C GLY A 49 -3.57 -1.54 -8.02
N PRO A 50 -3.15 -1.93 -9.22
CA PRO A 50 -1.75 -2.15 -9.62
C PRO A 50 -0.95 -0.86 -9.78
N ASP A 51 0.37 -1.02 -9.91
CA ASP A 51 1.28 0.08 -10.25
C ASP A 51 1.19 1.28 -9.32
N VAL A 52 1.06 1.03 -8.03
CA VAL A 52 1.06 2.06 -6.98
C VAL A 52 2.46 2.14 -6.38
N ILE A 53 2.87 3.34 -6.01
CA ILE A 53 4.14 3.54 -5.33
C ILE A 53 3.84 4.12 -3.95
N ILE A 54 4.34 3.45 -2.91
CA ILE A 54 4.18 3.88 -1.53
C ILE A 54 5.57 4.11 -0.95
N GLY A 55 5.79 5.30 -0.42
CA GLY A 55 7.07 5.65 0.17
C GLY A 55 7.32 4.94 1.50
N ASN A 56 8.28 5.45 2.25
CA ASN A 56 8.67 4.84 3.53
C ASN A 56 7.79 5.34 4.67
N ASN A 57 7.66 4.52 5.70
CA ASN A 57 6.99 4.90 6.94
C ASN A 57 5.52 5.28 6.77
N CYS A 58 4.88 4.76 5.75
CA CYS A 58 3.45 5.01 5.55
C CYS A 58 2.63 4.07 6.41
N LYS A 59 1.48 4.57 6.87
CA LYS A 59 0.54 3.75 7.63
C LYS A 59 -0.80 3.79 6.95
N ILE A 60 -1.25 2.62 6.53
CA ILE A 60 -2.51 2.48 5.81
C ILE A 60 -3.43 1.65 6.69
N GLN A 61 -4.50 2.29 7.14
CA GLN A 61 -5.43 1.69 8.08
C GLN A 61 -6.34 0.69 7.40
N ASN A 62 -7.27 0.13 8.17
CA ASN A 62 -8.15 -0.94 7.66
C ASN A 62 -9.09 -0.44 6.58
N ASN A 63 -9.43 -1.32 5.65
CA ASN A 63 -10.44 -1.10 4.62
C ASN A 63 -10.12 0.06 3.68
N VAL A 64 -8.84 0.26 3.39
CA VAL A 64 -8.40 1.30 2.46
C VAL A 64 -8.18 0.66 1.09
N SER A 65 -8.59 1.38 0.04
CA SER A 65 -8.33 0.98 -1.34
C SER A 65 -7.50 2.05 -2.03
N ILE A 66 -6.38 1.64 -2.61
CA ILE A 66 -5.49 2.54 -3.34
C ILE A 66 -5.40 2.04 -4.76
N TYR A 67 -5.94 2.81 -5.70
CA TYR A 67 -6.08 2.37 -7.08
C TYR A 67 -4.89 2.75 -7.94
N LYS A 68 -4.87 2.18 -9.13
CA LYS A 68 -3.78 2.26 -10.08
C LYS A 68 -3.24 3.67 -10.24
N GLY A 69 -1.91 3.78 -10.21
CA GLY A 69 -1.21 5.02 -10.52
C GLY A 69 -1.06 6.00 -9.37
N VAL A 70 -1.62 5.68 -8.20
CA VAL A 70 -1.48 6.56 -7.04
C VAL A 70 -0.06 6.47 -6.51
N ILE A 71 0.48 7.61 -6.10
CA ILE A 71 1.80 7.69 -5.47
C ILE A 71 1.62 8.33 -4.10
N LEU A 72 2.02 7.61 -3.07
CA LEU A 72 2.07 8.14 -1.70
C LEU A 72 3.52 8.39 -1.34
N GLU A 73 3.81 9.60 -0.90
CA GLU A 73 5.17 9.95 -0.47
C GLU A 73 5.42 9.38 0.93
N ASP A 74 6.63 9.62 1.43
CA ASP A 74 6.98 9.12 2.76
C ASP A 74 6.06 9.69 3.84
N ASP A 75 5.89 8.93 4.90
CA ASP A 75 5.21 9.39 6.11
C ASP A 75 3.73 9.74 5.92
N VAL A 76 3.08 9.15 4.91
CA VAL A 76 1.65 9.38 4.69
C VAL A 76 0.83 8.46 5.59
N PHE A 77 -0.20 9.04 6.20
CA PHE A 77 -1.16 8.29 7.00
C PHE A 77 -2.50 8.26 6.27
N CYS A 78 -2.99 7.06 5.99
CA CYS A 78 -4.30 6.88 5.36
C CYS A 78 -5.26 6.34 6.41
N GLY A 79 -6.26 7.12 6.76
CA GLY A 79 -7.24 6.73 7.76
C GLY A 79 -8.12 5.57 7.29
N PRO A 80 -8.91 4.98 8.22
CA PRO A 80 -9.75 3.83 7.88
C PRO A 80 -10.75 4.15 6.77
N SER A 81 -10.93 3.20 5.86
CA SER A 81 -11.92 3.26 4.78
C SER A 81 -11.69 4.39 3.78
N CYS A 82 -10.51 4.99 3.77
CA CYS A 82 -10.15 5.93 2.72
C CYS A 82 -10.06 5.23 1.38
N VAL A 83 -10.36 5.96 0.31
CA VAL A 83 -10.22 5.44 -1.05
C VAL A 83 -9.40 6.43 -1.86
N PHE A 84 -8.35 5.92 -2.49
CA PHE A 84 -7.51 6.71 -3.40
C PHE A 84 -7.76 6.22 -4.81
N THR A 85 -8.32 7.08 -5.64
CA THR A 85 -8.58 6.74 -7.03
C THR A 85 -7.48 7.31 -7.93
N ASN A 86 -7.45 6.82 -9.15
CA ASN A 86 -6.49 7.29 -10.13
C ASN A 86 -6.88 8.69 -10.61
N VAL A 87 -6.44 9.69 -9.89
CA VAL A 87 -6.69 11.09 -10.23
C VAL A 87 -5.47 11.64 -10.95
N ILE A 88 -5.71 12.29 -12.08
CA ILE A 88 -4.63 12.77 -12.94
C ILE A 88 -3.70 13.72 -12.21
N ASN A 89 -4.24 14.60 -11.42
CA ASN A 89 -3.43 15.57 -10.70
C ASN A 89 -4.02 15.81 -9.32
N PRO A 90 -3.74 14.93 -8.36
CA PRO A 90 -4.33 15.04 -7.03
C PRO A 90 -4.06 16.36 -6.34
N ARG A 91 -2.89 16.94 -6.58
CA ARG A 91 -2.53 18.18 -5.92
C ARG A 91 -3.32 19.37 -6.40
N ALA A 92 -3.98 19.25 -7.52
CA ALA A 92 -4.83 20.34 -8.01
C ALA A 92 -6.02 20.59 -7.11
N PHE A 93 -6.30 19.67 -6.21
CA PHE A 93 -7.47 19.75 -5.33
C PHE A 93 -7.13 20.16 -3.90
N ILE A 94 -5.91 20.53 -3.69
CA ILE A 94 -5.45 20.89 -2.34
C ILE A 94 -5.50 22.40 -2.16
#